data_f1abc716662335081405ee18ac6a6d47
#
_entry.id   f1abc716662335081405ee18ac6a6d47
#
_cell.length_a   1.000
_cell.length_b   1.000
_cell.length_c   1.000
_cell.angle_alpha   90.00
_cell.angle_beta   90.00
_cell.angle_gamma   90.00
#
_symmetry.space_group_name_H-M   'P 1'
#
loop_
_entity.id
_entity.type
_entity.pdbx_description
1 polymer ?
#
loop_
_entity_poly.entity_id
_entity_poly.type
_entity_poly.pdbx_seq_one_letter_code
_entity_poly.pdbx_strand_id
1 'polypeptide(L)'
;LRLSRGLGDVYKRQVNYISNISLPSDQEMTLSLSDSIAITVNMTNMAFQSVTGQINPVTVEIDPVEQSIDALPEELDGFDFEDVEMVLDFTSSIDLPVYLDLIITAYNDMNGDSIVKNVTQNIHANPIIQIPNASSLINIRPDRIVARGSAQVGDLDSVGTVASDDSLSGVMNVRAPLMFIVDA
;
A
#
# COMPACT_ATOMS: atom_id res chain seq x y z
N LEU A 1 -18.39 22.77 29.36
CA LEU A 1 -16.99 23.13 29.10
C LEU A 1 -16.84 23.28 27.58
N ARG A 2 -16.62 24.50 27.14
CA ARG A 2 -16.55 24.85 25.72
C ARG A 2 -15.08 24.84 25.32
N LEU A 3 -14.68 23.85 24.55
CA LEU A 3 -13.38 23.85 23.86
C LEU A 3 -13.63 24.26 22.40
N SER A 4 -13.50 25.55 22.11
CA SER A 4 -13.35 26.06 20.76
C SER A 4 -11.90 26.47 20.56
N ARG A 5 -11.17 25.77 19.71
CA ARG A 5 -10.03 26.30 18.99
C ARG A 5 -9.96 25.64 17.61
N GLY A 6 -10.35 26.40 16.61
CA GLY A 6 -9.77 26.56 15.30
C GLY A 6 -9.33 25.29 14.58
N LEU A 7 -10.30 24.56 14.00
CA LEU A 7 -10.08 23.74 12.83
C LEU A 7 -11.16 24.17 11.84
N GLY A 8 -10.72 24.57 10.65
CA GLY A 8 -11.59 24.95 9.55
C GLY A 8 -12.64 23.88 9.28
N ASP A 9 -13.72 24.27 8.66
CA ASP A 9 -14.94 23.52 8.36
C ASP A 9 -14.67 22.03 8.05
N VAL A 10 -14.59 21.24 9.10
CA VAL A 10 -14.79 19.81 9.00
C VAL A 10 -16.30 19.64 8.82
N TYR A 11 -16.73 19.13 7.69
CA TYR A 11 -18.11 18.70 7.45
C TYR A 11 -18.52 17.77 8.59
N LYS A 12 -19.19 18.32 9.60
CA LYS A 12 -19.74 17.52 10.69
C LYS A 12 -20.89 16.71 10.12
N ARG A 13 -20.63 15.48 9.76
CA ARG A 13 -21.73 14.53 9.53
C ARG A 13 -22.39 14.30 10.87
N GLN A 14 -23.57 14.86 11.04
CA GLN A 14 -24.36 14.74 12.24
C GLN A 14 -25.24 13.50 12.12
N VAL A 15 -25.06 12.57 13.05
CA VAL A 15 -25.97 11.43 13.20
C VAL A 15 -27.12 11.90 14.09
N ASN A 16 -28.31 12.04 13.52
CA ASN A 16 -29.52 12.32 14.27
C ASN A 16 -30.21 11.00 14.59
N TYR A 17 -30.48 10.77 15.86
CA TYR A 17 -31.32 9.66 16.27
C TYR A 17 -32.50 10.16 17.10
N ILE A 18 -33.63 9.49 16.97
CA ILE A 18 -34.85 9.78 17.73
C ILE A 18 -35.10 8.56 18.62
N SER A 19 -35.12 8.78 19.93
CA SER A 19 -35.51 7.77 20.90
C SER A 19 -36.85 8.13 21.49
N ASN A 20 -37.81 7.22 21.39
CA ASN A 20 -39.13 7.37 22.03
C ASN A 20 -39.15 6.48 23.28
N ILE A 21 -39.25 7.10 24.43
CA ILE A 21 -39.40 6.39 25.71
C ILE A 21 -40.88 6.49 26.12
N SER A 22 -41.58 5.39 26.19
CA SER A 22 -42.94 5.31 26.69
C SER A 22 -43.00 4.61 28.02
N LEU A 23 -43.68 5.19 28.96
CA LEU A 23 -43.98 4.54 30.24
C LEU A 23 -45.34 3.86 30.13
N PRO A 24 -45.50 2.64 30.70
CA PRO A 24 -46.79 2.00 30.77
C PRO A 24 -47.78 2.90 31.53
N SER A 25 -48.98 3.10 30.97
CA SER A 25 -50.01 4.00 31.53
C SER A 25 -50.67 3.48 32.80
N ASP A 26 -50.41 2.23 33.18
CA ASP A 26 -50.99 1.53 34.32
C ASP A 26 -50.04 1.38 35.52
N GLN A 27 -48.85 2.00 35.45
CA GLN A 27 -47.88 1.99 36.54
C GLN A 27 -47.55 3.42 37.00
N GLU A 28 -47.66 3.63 38.30
CA GLU A 28 -47.15 4.85 38.94
C GLU A 28 -45.65 4.72 39.09
N MET A 29 -44.89 5.67 38.52
CA MET A 29 -43.46 5.78 38.67
C MET A 29 -43.11 7.02 39.46
N THR A 30 -42.36 6.87 40.53
CA THR A 30 -41.84 8.00 41.30
C THR A 30 -40.42 8.26 40.83
N LEU A 31 -40.19 9.48 40.26
CA LEU A 31 -38.85 9.93 39.89
C LEU A 31 -38.30 10.81 41.00
N SER A 32 -37.06 10.58 41.40
CA SER A 32 -36.30 11.37 42.32
C SER A 32 -35.19 12.14 41.61
N LEU A 33 -34.62 13.19 42.21
CA LEU A 33 -33.52 13.97 41.66
C LEU A 33 -32.21 13.18 41.57
N SER A 34 -32.15 11.99 42.20
CA SER A 34 -31.01 11.07 42.14
C SER A 34 -31.10 10.04 41.00
N ASP A 35 -32.26 9.97 40.35
CA ASP A 35 -32.45 9.02 39.25
C ASP A 35 -31.76 9.48 38.00
N SER A 36 -31.21 8.55 37.26
CA SER A 36 -30.50 8.80 35.99
C SER A 36 -31.02 7.92 34.87
N ILE A 37 -31.12 8.47 33.70
CA ILE A 37 -31.41 7.70 32.48
C ILE A 37 -30.11 7.57 31.70
N ALA A 38 -29.66 6.35 31.49
CA ALA A 38 -28.52 6.04 30.65
C ALA A 38 -29.00 5.55 29.27
N ILE A 39 -28.53 6.19 28.21
CA ILE A 39 -28.80 5.78 26.84
C ILE A 39 -27.48 5.32 26.23
N THR A 40 -27.40 4.05 25.83
CA THR A 40 -26.26 3.49 25.12
C THR A 40 -26.63 3.30 23.65
N VAL A 41 -25.89 3.93 22.77
CA VAL A 41 -26.05 3.76 21.32
C VAL A 41 -24.91 2.89 20.81
N ASN A 42 -25.24 1.70 20.35
CA ASN A 42 -24.29 0.80 19.69
C ASN A 42 -24.47 0.92 18.17
N MET A 43 -23.44 1.38 17.48
CA MET A 43 -23.41 1.40 16.03
C MET A 43 -22.58 0.19 15.54
N THR A 44 -23.24 -0.72 14.83
CA THR A 44 -22.63 -1.89 14.22
C THR A 44 -22.71 -1.81 12.71
N ASN A 45 -21.79 -2.42 12.00
CA ASN A 45 -21.76 -2.48 10.53
C ASN A 45 -21.71 -1.12 9.83
N MET A 46 -20.96 -0.18 10.41
CA MET A 46 -20.68 1.09 9.72
C MET A 46 -19.62 0.88 8.65
N ALA A 47 -19.94 1.22 7.40
CA ALA A 47 -18.98 1.31 6.31
C ALA A 47 -18.75 2.79 5.97
N PHE A 48 -17.49 3.17 5.85
CA PHE A 48 -17.11 4.51 5.42
C PHE A 48 -16.75 4.47 3.94
N GLN A 49 -17.24 5.40 3.15
CA GLN A 49 -16.83 5.59 1.77
C GLN A 49 -15.44 6.20 1.70
N SER A 50 -15.17 7.15 2.60
CA SER A 50 -13.84 7.75 2.74
C SER A 50 -13.62 8.24 4.18
N VAL A 51 -12.37 8.31 4.58
CA VAL A 51 -11.92 8.86 5.86
C VAL A 51 -10.83 9.87 5.60
N THR A 52 -10.98 11.10 6.11
CA THR A 52 -9.96 12.13 6.05
C THR A 52 -9.43 12.42 7.45
N GLY A 53 -8.14 12.45 7.61
CA GLY A 53 -7.51 12.75 8.90
C GLY A 53 -6.06 12.28 8.94
N GLN A 54 -5.48 12.36 10.11
CA GLN A 54 -4.22 11.70 10.42
C GLN A 54 -4.52 10.22 10.73
N ILE A 55 -3.93 9.35 9.97
CA ILE A 55 -4.18 7.90 10.05
C ILE A 55 -2.94 7.24 10.63
N ASN A 56 -3.11 6.42 11.66
CA ASN A 56 -2.01 5.59 12.15
C ASN A 56 -1.47 4.72 11.01
N PRO A 57 -0.15 4.57 10.90
CA PRO A 57 0.45 3.73 9.87
C PRO A 57 -0.14 2.33 9.85
N VAL A 58 -0.53 1.88 8.67
CA VAL A 58 -1.05 0.52 8.44
C VAL A 58 -0.13 -0.17 7.46
N THR A 59 0.39 -1.34 7.83
CA THR A 59 1.19 -2.17 6.93
C THR A 59 0.32 -3.22 6.27
N VAL A 60 0.43 -3.30 4.96
CA VAL A 60 -0.24 -4.30 4.11
C VAL A 60 0.84 -5.14 3.46
N GLU A 61 0.76 -6.45 3.63
CA GLU A 61 1.65 -7.39 2.95
C GLU A 61 1.29 -7.46 1.46
N ILE A 62 2.33 -7.51 0.63
CA ILE A 62 2.24 -7.71 -0.81
C ILE A 62 2.55 -9.18 -1.08
N ASP A 63 1.54 -9.90 -1.54
CA ASP A 63 1.70 -11.30 -1.93
C ASP A 63 2.78 -11.44 -3.01
N PRO A 64 3.56 -12.55 -2.99
CA PRO A 64 4.58 -12.78 -4.00
C PRO A 64 3.99 -12.77 -5.40
N VAL A 65 4.56 -11.93 -6.26
CA VAL A 65 4.26 -11.89 -7.69
C VAL A 65 5.44 -12.51 -8.41
N GLU A 66 5.18 -13.59 -9.14
CA GLU A 66 6.17 -14.31 -9.93
C GLU A 66 5.98 -14.03 -11.41
N GLN A 67 7.07 -13.71 -12.08
CA GLN A 67 7.14 -13.57 -13.53
C GLN A 67 8.16 -14.57 -14.06
N SER A 68 7.70 -15.54 -14.85
CA SER A 68 8.57 -16.42 -15.61
C SER A 68 9.24 -15.63 -16.72
N ILE A 69 10.50 -15.95 -16.96
CA ILE A 69 11.31 -15.39 -18.05
C ILE A 69 11.55 -16.51 -19.04
N ASP A 70 11.14 -16.27 -20.29
CA ASP A 70 11.52 -17.19 -21.37
C ASP A 70 13.02 -17.27 -21.48
N ALA A 71 13.55 -18.45 -21.72
CA ALA A 71 14.98 -18.67 -21.86
C ALA A 71 15.57 -17.68 -22.87
N LEU A 72 16.65 -17.02 -22.47
CA LEU A 72 17.41 -16.18 -23.41
C LEU A 72 17.89 -17.06 -24.56
N PRO A 73 17.92 -16.54 -25.80
CA PRO A 73 18.46 -17.28 -26.94
C PRO A 73 19.84 -17.84 -26.66
N GLU A 74 20.11 -19.10 -27.06
CA GLU A 74 21.40 -19.76 -26.84
C GLU A 74 22.58 -18.97 -27.43
N GLU A 75 22.32 -18.19 -28.47
CA GLU A 75 23.32 -17.31 -29.10
C GLU A 75 23.83 -16.21 -28.17
N LEU A 76 23.10 -15.93 -27.08
CA LEU A 76 23.51 -14.98 -26.03
C LEU A 76 24.24 -15.68 -24.87
N ASP A 77 24.51 -16.97 -24.98
CA ASP A 77 25.28 -17.70 -23.97
C ASP A 77 26.72 -17.17 -23.92
N GLY A 78 27.14 -16.82 -22.70
CA GLY A 78 28.49 -16.27 -22.45
C GLY A 78 28.57 -14.74 -22.55
N PHE A 79 27.48 -14.04 -22.94
CA PHE A 79 27.46 -12.58 -22.90
C PHE A 79 26.92 -12.07 -21.56
N ASP A 80 27.61 -11.10 -20.98
CA ASP A 80 27.12 -10.33 -19.84
C ASP A 80 26.41 -9.07 -20.30
N PHE A 81 25.27 -8.79 -19.68
CA PHE A 81 24.53 -7.55 -19.92
C PHE A 81 25.07 -6.48 -18.96
N GLU A 82 25.58 -5.37 -19.51
CA GLU A 82 26.16 -4.30 -18.70
C GLU A 82 25.11 -3.23 -18.33
N ASP A 83 24.30 -2.82 -19.28
CA ASP A 83 23.37 -1.67 -19.13
C ASP A 83 21.90 -2.13 -19.01
N VAL A 84 21.61 -3.00 -18.06
CA VAL A 84 20.20 -3.38 -17.81
C VAL A 84 19.55 -2.33 -16.94
N GLU A 85 18.47 -1.77 -17.45
CA GLU A 85 17.55 -0.92 -16.70
C GLU A 85 16.36 -1.74 -16.22
N MET A 86 16.10 -1.70 -14.92
CA MET A 86 14.88 -2.26 -14.34
C MET A 86 14.18 -1.14 -13.56
N VAL A 87 12.95 -0.85 -13.95
CA VAL A 87 12.15 0.25 -13.41
C VAL A 87 10.83 -0.30 -12.90
N LEU A 88 10.49 0.03 -11.67
CA LEU A 88 9.16 -0.15 -11.11
C LEU A 88 8.41 1.18 -11.22
N ASP A 89 7.25 1.15 -11.85
CA ASP A 89 6.37 2.31 -12.03
C ASP A 89 5.06 2.04 -11.28
N PHE A 90 4.76 2.89 -10.30
CA PHE A 90 3.61 2.75 -9.43
C PHE A 90 2.55 3.80 -9.73
N THR A 91 1.31 3.39 -9.66
CA THR A 91 0.14 4.27 -9.69
C THR A 91 -0.66 4.06 -8.40
N SER A 92 -0.93 5.16 -7.70
CA SER A 92 -1.70 5.16 -6.45
C SER A 92 -2.77 6.23 -6.48
N SER A 93 -3.98 5.91 -6.04
CA SER A 93 -5.04 6.90 -5.75
C SER A 93 -5.06 7.34 -4.28
N ILE A 94 -4.25 6.72 -3.43
CA ILE A 94 -4.18 6.98 -2.00
C ILE A 94 -3.54 8.35 -1.75
N ASP A 95 -4.27 9.25 -1.09
CA ASP A 95 -3.79 10.59 -0.72
C ASP A 95 -3.11 10.59 0.67
N LEU A 96 -2.17 9.68 0.84
CA LEU A 96 -1.31 9.53 2.02
C LEU A 96 0.07 9.04 1.56
N PRO A 97 1.13 9.29 2.35
CA PRO A 97 2.42 8.66 2.11
C PRO A 97 2.29 7.13 2.06
N VAL A 98 2.92 6.53 1.06
CA VAL A 98 3.03 5.08 0.91
C VAL A 98 4.50 4.71 0.84
N TYR A 99 4.95 3.97 1.82
CA TYR A 99 6.33 3.48 1.93
C TYR A 99 6.36 2.02 1.53
N LEU A 100 7.07 1.72 0.45
CA LEU A 100 7.29 0.35 0.00
C LEU A 100 8.57 -0.22 0.58
N ASP A 101 8.51 -1.49 0.96
CA ASP A 101 9.67 -2.34 1.27
C ASP A 101 9.53 -3.63 0.46
N LEU A 102 10.30 -3.72 -0.64
CA LEU A 102 10.21 -4.79 -1.60
C LEU A 102 11.51 -5.60 -1.65
N ILE A 103 11.34 -6.89 -1.81
CA ILE A 103 12.42 -7.85 -2.07
C ILE A 103 12.17 -8.43 -3.46
N ILE A 104 13.10 -8.18 -4.37
CA ILE A 104 13.10 -8.72 -5.73
C ILE A 104 14.17 -9.80 -5.80
N THR A 105 13.77 -11.01 -6.15
CA THR A 105 14.68 -12.14 -6.26
C THR A 105 14.60 -12.75 -7.66
N ALA A 106 15.73 -12.84 -8.34
CA ALA A 106 15.88 -13.58 -9.57
C ALA A 106 16.40 -15.00 -9.23
N TYR A 107 15.83 -16.01 -9.84
CA TYR A 107 16.20 -17.42 -9.63
C TYR A 107 16.59 -18.05 -10.96
N ASN A 108 17.72 -18.74 -10.96
CA ASN A 108 18.08 -19.71 -11.98
C ASN A 108 17.86 -21.11 -11.39
N ASP A 109 16.76 -21.74 -11.74
CA ASP A 109 16.37 -23.04 -11.18
C ASP A 109 17.23 -24.20 -11.72
N MET A 110 17.97 -23.99 -12.84
CA MET A 110 18.84 -25.02 -13.44
C MET A 110 20.12 -25.22 -12.64
N ASN A 111 20.74 -24.14 -12.18
CA ASN A 111 22.00 -24.18 -11.43
C ASN A 111 21.84 -23.89 -9.93
N GLY A 112 20.64 -23.44 -9.52
CA GLY A 112 20.31 -23.09 -8.13
C GLY A 112 20.78 -21.70 -7.70
N ASP A 113 21.25 -20.87 -8.62
CA ASP A 113 21.66 -19.51 -8.31
C ASP A 113 20.48 -18.59 -8.03
N SER A 114 20.70 -17.60 -7.17
CA SER A 114 19.73 -16.54 -6.93
C SER A 114 20.40 -15.23 -6.56
N ILE A 115 19.81 -14.13 -7.02
CA ILE A 115 20.22 -12.77 -6.67
C ILE A 115 19.04 -12.02 -6.07
N VAL A 116 19.30 -11.32 -4.96
CA VAL A 116 18.30 -10.56 -4.21
C VAL A 116 18.61 -9.06 -4.29
N LYS A 117 17.58 -8.26 -4.52
CA LYS A 117 17.61 -6.79 -4.41
C LYS A 117 16.54 -6.34 -3.44
N ASN A 118 16.92 -5.47 -2.50
CA ASN A 118 16.01 -4.83 -1.58
C ASN A 118 15.76 -3.40 -2.07
N VAL A 119 14.49 -2.97 -2.04
CA VAL A 119 14.03 -1.67 -2.50
C VAL A 119 13.12 -1.08 -1.45
N THR A 120 13.50 0.07 -0.91
CA THR A 120 12.69 0.84 0.03
C THR A 120 12.47 2.23 -0.53
N GLN A 121 11.21 2.65 -0.69
CA GLN A 121 10.87 3.92 -1.32
C GLN A 121 9.54 4.48 -0.84
N ASN A 122 9.48 5.81 -0.69
CA ASN A 122 8.22 6.54 -0.58
C ASN A 122 7.69 6.85 -1.99
N ILE A 123 6.67 6.11 -2.42
CA ILE A 123 6.11 6.23 -3.77
C ILE A 123 5.13 7.39 -3.92
N HIS A 124 4.62 7.96 -2.85
CA HIS A 124 3.82 9.19 -2.91
C HIS A 124 4.68 10.37 -3.38
N ALA A 125 5.94 10.43 -2.95
CA ALA A 125 6.89 11.45 -3.36
C ALA A 125 7.55 11.14 -4.72
N ASN A 126 7.83 9.86 -4.98
CA ASN A 126 8.47 9.40 -6.21
C ASN A 126 7.94 8.02 -6.62
N PRO A 127 6.97 7.95 -7.53
CA PRO A 127 6.34 6.69 -7.93
C PRO A 127 7.23 5.81 -8.82
N ILE A 128 8.32 6.35 -9.35
CA ILE A 128 9.23 5.62 -10.24
C ILE A 128 10.47 5.20 -9.47
N ILE A 129 10.74 3.92 -9.44
CA ILE A 129 11.89 3.32 -8.73
C ILE A 129 12.80 2.66 -9.75
N GLN A 130 14.05 3.10 -9.82
CA GLN A 130 15.09 2.40 -10.56
C GLN A 130 15.80 1.39 -9.66
N ILE A 131 15.91 0.16 -10.13
CA ILE A 131 16.61 -0.90 -9.40
C ILE A 131 18.11 -0.81 -9.70
N PRO A 132 18.96 -0.52 -8.69
CA PRO A 132 20.38 -0.36 -8.93
C PRO A 132 21.04 -1.70 -9.29
N ASN A 133 21.98 -1.66 -10.24
CA ASN A 133 22.71 -2.84 -10.71
C ASN A 133 21.77 -3.99 -11.13
N ALA A 134 20.75 -3.67 -11.90
CA ALA A 134 19.77 -4.64 -12.38
C ALA A 134 20.39 -5.71 -13.30
N SER A 135 21.53 -5.40 -13.95
CA SER A 135 22.27 -6.35 -14.75
C SER A 135 22.62 -7.64 -13.98
N SER A 136 22.93 -7.54 -12.69
CA SER A 136 23.22 -8.72 -11.88
C SER A 136 22.04 -9.70 -11.79
N LEU A 137 20.79 -9.20 -11.82
CA LEU A 137 19.59 -10.06 -11.79
C LEU A 137 19.43 -10.83 -13.10
N ILE A 138 19.83 -10.25 -14.23
CA ILE A 138 19.66 -10.84 -15.56
C ILE A 138 20.86 -11.73 -15.92
N ASN A 139 22.08 -11.39 -15.45
CA ASN A 139 23.29 -12.13 -15.80
C ASN A 139 23.37 -13.53 -15.17
N ILE A 140 22.56 -13.82 -14.13
CA ILE A 140 22.41 -15.21 -13.67
C ILE A 140 21.52 -16.05 -14.59
N ARG A 141 20.97 -15.47 -15.67
CA ARG A 141 20.02 -16.11 -16.60
C ARG A 141 18.82 -16.70 -15.86
N PRO A 142 18.00 -15.85 -15.24
CA PRO A 142 16.95 -16.33 -14.39
C PRO A 142 15.82 -16.98 -15.20
N ASP A 143 15.28 -18.06 -14.67
CA ASP A 143 14.05 -18.68 -15.17
C ASP A 143 12.81 -17.91 -14.69
N ARG A 144 12.94 -17.21 -13.55
CA ARG A 144 11.88 -16.42 -12.96
C ARG A 144 12.39 -15.30 -12.06
N ILE A 145 11.60 -14.24 -11.98
CA ILE A 145 11.77 -13.15 -11.01
C ILE A 145 10.56 -13.11 -10.10
N VAL A 146 10.81 -13.03 -8.78
CA VAL A 146 9.77 -12.94 -7.75
C VAL A 146 9.92 -11.60 -7.04
N ALA A 147 8.84 -10.83 -6.97
CA ALA A 147 8.75 -9.63 -6.15
C ALA A 147 7.77 -9.88 -4.99
N ARG A 148 8.18 -9.53 -3.79
CA ARG A 148 7.36 -9.61 -2.56
C ARG A 148 7.74 -8.50 -1.61
N GLY A 149 6.89 -8.22 -0.62
CA GLY A 149 7.22 -7.20 0.38
C GLY A 149 6.02 -6.68 1.10
N SER A 150 6.08 -5.41 1.50
CA SER A 150 4.99 -4.73 2.18
C SER A 150 4.87 -3.28 1.76
N ALA A 151 3.69 -2.71 1.97
CA ALA A 151 3.40 -1.30 1.83
C ALA A 151 2.89 -0.75 3.15
N GLN A 152 3.55 0.26 3.70
CA GLN A 152 3.03 1.03 4.83
C GLN A 152 2.31 2.26 4.30
N VAL A 153 1.03 2.40 4.60
CA VAL A 153 0.18 3.53 4.22
C VAL A 153 0.02 4.45 5.42
N GLY A 154 0.28 5.74 5.22
CA GLY A 154 0.20 6.77 6.23
C GLY A 154 1.44 6.87 7.11
N ASP A 155 1.51 7.97 7.82
CA ASP A 155 2.45 8.25 8.90
C ASP A 155 1.78 9.13 9.97
N LEU A 156 2.51 9.40 11.07
CA LEU A 156 1.97 10.20 12.19
C LEU A 156 2.02 11.71 11.95
N ASP A 157 2.62 12.15 10.85
CA ASP A 157 2.85 13.57 10.55
C ASP A 157 1.96 14.07 9.40
N SER A 158 1.37 13.17 8.61
CA SER A 158 0.58 13.49 7.43
C SER A 158 -0.92 13.40 7.69
N VAL A 159 -1.65 14.31 7.06
CA VAL A 159 -3.12 14.30 6.98
C VAL A 159 -3.50 14.07 5.53
N GLY A 160 -4.33 13.08 5.29
CA GLY A 160 -4.81 12.76 3.94
C GLY A 160 -6.15 12.06 3.97
N THR A 161 -6.58 11.60 2.82
CA THR A 161 -7.86 10.90 2.64
C THR A 161 -7.61 9.50 2.10
N VAL A 162 -8.31 8.53 2.68
CA VAL A 162 -8.40 7.16 2.16
C VAL A 162 -9.85 6.86 1.84
N ALA A 163 -10.10 6.38 0.64
CA ALA A 163 -11.42 5.97 0.16
C ALA A 163 -11.49 4.44 0.00
N SER A 164 -12.72 3.92 0.00
CA SER A 164 -12.96 2.47 -0.11
C SER A 164 -12.59 1.88 -1.48
N ASP A 165 -12.42 2.73 -2.49
CA ASP A 165 -12.04 2.41 -3.86
C ASP A 165 -10.59 2.79 -4.18
N ASP A 166 -9.82 3.24 -3.19
CA ASP A 166 -8.41 3.50 -3.39
C ASP A 166 -7.65 2.23 -3.73
N SER A 167 -6.67 2.40 -4.60
CA SER A 167 -5.85 1.32 -5.11
C SER A 167 -4.39 1.74 -5.25
N LEU A 168 -3.53 0.74 -5.19
CA LEU A 168 -2.12 0.81 -5.51
C LEU A 168 -1.81 -0.28 -6.52
N SER A 169 -1.18 0.08 -7.62
CA SER A 169 -0.69 -0.87 -8.63
C SER A 169 0.72 -0.51 -9.05
N GLY A 170 1.47 -1.51 -9.52
CA GLY A 170 2.83 -1.32 -10.01
C GLY A 170 3.09 -2.17 -11.24
N VAL A 171 3.93 -1.64 -12.13
CA VAL A 171 4.41 -2.34 -13.32
C VAL A 171 5.93 -2.36 -13.28
N MET A 172 6.52 -3.53 -13.52
CA MET A 172 7.95 -3.70 -13.68
C MET A 172 8.31 -3.72 -15.16
N ASN A 173 9.20 -2.81 -15.55
CA ASN A 173 9.76 -2.74 -16.89
C ASN A 173 11.23 -3.11 -16.84
N VAL A 174 11.65 -4.03 -17.70
CA VAL A 174 13.05 -4.44 -17.86
C VAL A 174 13.49 -4.11 -19.28
N ARG A 175 14.61 -3.42 -19.41
CA ARG A 175 15.23 -3.11 -20.68
C ARG A 175 16.69 -3.53 -20.63
N ALA A 176 17.08 -4.46 -21.49
CA ALA A 176 18.44 -4.92 -21.67
C ALA A 176 18.89 -4.54 -23.09
N PRO A 177 19.62 -3.43 -23.29
CA PRO A 177 20.18 -3.09 -24.59
C PRO A 177 21.28 -4.11 -24.93
N LEU A 178 21.19 -4.70 -26.12
CA LEU A 178 22.23 -5.57 -26.66
C LEU A 178 23.28 -4.69 -27.36
N MET A 179 24.39 -4.45 -26.70
CA MET A 179 25.56 -3.82 -27.32
C MET A 179 26.57 -4.90 -27.70
N PHE A 180 26.80 -5.05 -28.98
CA PHE A 180 27.85 -5.94 -29.48
C PHE A 180 29.11 -5.10 -29.76
N ILE A 181 30.20 -5.41 -29.06
CA ILE A 181 31.52 -4.91 -29.44
C ILE A 181 32.07 -5.92 -30.44
N VAL A 182 32.16 -5.52 -31.70
CA VAL A 182 32.88 -6.30 -32.73
C VAL A 182 34.31 -5.80 -32.71
N ASP A 183 35.22 -6.58 -32.13
CA ASP A 183 36.66 -6.38 -32.29
C ASP A 183 37.01 -6.64 -33.76
N ALA A 184 37.56 -5.62 -34.43
CA ALA A 184 37.98 -5.67 -35.83
C ALA A 184 39.41 -6.13 -35.95
#